data_bae986b201e79b1f0a3f68e1ed7eef01
#
_entry.id   bae986b201e79b1f0a3f68e1ed7eef01
#
_cell.length_a   1.000
_cell.length_b   1.000
_cell.length_c   1.000
_cell.angle_alpha   90.00
_cell.angle_beta   90.00
_cell.angle_gamma   90.00
#
_symmetry.space_group_name_H-M   'P 1'
#
loop_
_entity.id
_entity.type
_entity.pdbx_description
1 polymer ?
#
loop_
_entity_poly.entity_id
_entity_poly.type
_entity_poly.pdbx_seq_one_letter_code
_entity_poly.pdbx_strand_id
1 'polypeptide(L)'
;MNFKDYTAKDWIRLVIGLLILVLIWYFRPGGQDSPKDQSHSPESSQRAQNSGSASDQIDIKAFTGTNYQVLPKGQKIPVNFVRIVDGDTVVLSLNGHELRTRYLMIDTPESVKEGLKPQPYGKDAAHRNQELLTNAKQVSLEFDKGPYADDYDRALAYVYADDKLVSLELVKEGLASVSYVNPPNNSQEKTLRQAQKQAKNAKKGIWSIPNYVNDKGKFTIQE
;
A
#
# COMPACT_ATOMS: atom_id res chain seq x y z
N MET A 1 27.26 32.90 8.05
CA MET A 1 26.01 33.56 8.46
C MET A 1 25.50 32.79 9.67
N ASN A 2 25.49 33.44 10.85
CA ASN A 2 25.16 32.79 12.11
C ASN A 2 23.65 32.86 12.35
N PHE A 3 22.97 31.72 12.41
CA PHE A 3 21.52 31.60 12.57
C PHE A 3 20.98 31.88 14.00
N LYS A 4 21.83 32.35 14.91
CA LYS A 4 21.50 32.56 16.33
C LYS A 4 20.78 33.85 16.69
N ASP A 5 20.64 34.79 15.74
CA ASP A 5 20.15 36.16 16.03
C ASP A 5 18.75 36.46 15.46
N TYR A 6 18.03 35.43 14.96
CA TYR A 6 16.70 35.63 14.41
C TYR A 6 15.63 35.56 15.49
N THR A 7 14.87 36.64 15.63
CA THR A 7 13.70 36.67 16.53
C THR A 7 12.48 35.99 15.91
N ALA A 8 11.50 35.57 16.73
CA ALA A 8 10.26 34.97 16.24
C ALA A 8 9.53 35.86 15.21
N LYS A 9 9.68 37.18 15.27
CA LYS A 9 9.12 38.15 14.30
C LYS A 9 9.81 38.08 12.94
N ASP A 10 11.08 37.76 12.90
CA ASP A 10 11.85 37.65 11.67
C ASP A 10 11.50 36.35 10.92
N TRP A 11 11.24 35.27 11.65
CA TRP A 11 10.74 34.03 11.10
C TRP A 11 9.33 34.15 10.48
N ILE A 12 8.44 34.92 11.11
CA ILE A 12 7.09 35.20 10.58
C ILE A 12 7.18 35.97 9.26
N ARG A 13 8.07 36.96 9.16
CA ARG A 13 8.30 37.74 7.93
C ARG A 13 8.85 36.88 6.79
N LEU A 14 9.77 35.97 7.07
CA LEU A 14 10.30 35.01 6.08
C LEU A 14 9.21 34.07 5.55
N VAL A 15 8.36 33.54 6.41
CA VAL A 15 7.25 32.64 6.02
C VAL A 15 6.22 33.39 5.17
N ILE A 16 5.86 34.61 5.56
CA ILE A 16 4.93 35.47 4.79
C ILE A 16 5.51 35.83 3.42
N GLY A 17 6.80 36.16 3.35
CA GLY A 17 7.50 36.48 2.09
C GLY A 17 7.49 35.27 1.12
N LEU A 18 7.70 34.08 1.63
CA LEU A 18 7.70 32.83 0.83
C LEU A 18 6.31 32.48 0.31
N LEU A 19 5.26 32.70 1.12
CA LEU A 19 3.86 32.52 0.70
C LEU A 19 3.43 33.50 -0.40
N ILE A 20 3.90 34.77 -0.35
CA ILE A 20 3.62 35.79 -1.37
C ILE A 20 4.28 35.38 -2.71
N LEU A 21 5.52 34.88 -2.68
CA LEU A 21 6.21 34.41 -3.89
C LEU A 21 5.51 33.20 -4.55
N VAL A 22 4.98 32.28 -3.76
CA VAL A 22 4.20 31.13 -4.26
C VAL A 22 2.88 31.60 -4.89
N LEU A 23 2.20 32.60 -4.31
CA LEU A 23 0.99 33.17 -4.87
C LEU A 23 1.25 33.93 -6.18
N ILE A 24 2.35 34.65 -6.30
CA ILE A 24 2.74 35.33 -7.55
C ILE A 24 3.06 34.33 -8.65
N TRP A 25 3.65 33.18 -8.33
CA TRP A 25 3.92 32.11 -9.30
C TRP A 25 2.64 31.42 -9.77
N TYR A 26 1.65 31.25 -8.87
CA TYR A 26 0.38 30.59 -9.17
C TYR A 26 -0.59 31.45 -10.00
N PHE A 27 -0.52 32.79 -9.88
CA PHE A 27 -1.40 33.75 -10.57
C PHE A 27 -0.75 34.49 -11.74
N ARG A 28 0.28 33.93 -12.38
CA ARG A 28 0.90 34.55 -13.55
C ARG A 28 0.00 34.38 -14.78
N PRO A 29 -0.62 35.44 -15.32
CA PRO A 29 -1.40 35.35 -16.54
C PRO A 29 -0.47 35.11 -17.74
N GLY A 30 -0.72 34.01 -18.48
CA GLY A 30 -0.01 33.71 -19.70
C GLY A 30 -0.35 34.70 -20.79
N GLY A 31 0.65 35.43 -21.29
CA GLY A 31 0.54 36.28 -22.45
C GLY A 31 0.58 35.46 -23.75
N GLN A 32 -0.44 35.70 -24.57
CA GLN A 32 -0.49 35.29 -25.97
C GLN A 32 0.40 36.21 -26.80
N ASP A 33 1.17 35.66 -27.69
CA ASP A 33 1.57 36.34 -28.92
C ASP A 33 1.71 35.31 -30.06
N SER A 34 0.83 35.50 -31.06
CA SER A 34 0.95 34.88 -32.37
C SER A 34 1.55 35.91 -33.35
N PRO A 35 2.26 35.50 -34.41
CA PRO A 35 2.01 36.10 -35.70
C PRO A 35 1.67 35.08 -36.79
N LYS A 36 0.76 35.53 -37.66
CA LYS A 36 0.39 34.97 -38.97
C LYS A 36 1.54 35.11 -39.98
N ASP A 37 1.73 34.15 -40.90
CA ASP A 37 1.41 34.35 -42.31
C ASP A 37 1.73 33.11 -43.18
N GLN A 38 0.79 32.79 -44.03
CA GLN A 38 0.63 32.36 -45.42
C GLN A 38 1.44 31.21 -46.06
N SER A 39 0.62 30.26 -46.53
CA SER A 39 0.53 29.67 -47.86
C SER A 39 1.63 28.72 -48.36
N HIS A 40 1.26 27.47 -48.59
CA HIS A 40 1.15 26.75 -49.89
C HIS A 40 1.02 25.25 -49.67
N SER A 41 -0.06 24.66 -50.17
CA SER A 41 -0.12 23.21 -50.46
C SER A 41 0.60 22.93 -51.80
N PRO A 42 1.14 21.69 -52.02
CA PRO A 42 0.28 20.57 -52.37
C PRO A 42 0.72 19.20 -51.81
N GLU A 43 -0.29 18.35 -51.77
CA GLU A 43 -0.33 16.91 -51.80
C GLU A 43 0.98 16.13 -52.00
N SER A 44 1.28 15.23 -51.04
CA SER A 44 1.72 13.87 -51.35
C SER A 44 1.59 12.97 -50.11
N SER A 45 0.87 11.88 -50.35
CA SER A 45 0.70 10.72 -49.49
C SER A 45 1.98 10.25 -48.84
N GLN A 46 2.04 10.20 -47.49
CA GLN A 46 2.87 9.22 -46.79
C GLN A 46 2.28 8.90 -45.41
N ARG A 47 1.81 7.73 -45.35
CA ARG A 47 1.66 6.75 -44.30
C ARG A 47 2.48 7.12 -43.03
N ALA A 48 1.91 7.92 -42.16
CA ALA A 48 2.42 8.07 -40.80
C ALA A 48 2.15 6.77 -40.07
N GLN A 49 3.22 6.02 -39.82
CA GLN A 49 3.23 4.93 -38.81
C GLN A 49 2.86 5.54 -37.46
N ASN A 50 1.67 5.24 -37.04
CA ASN A 50 1.18 5.51 -35.72
C ASN A 50 1.87 4.50 -34.79
N SER A 51 3.10 4.81 -34.33
CA SER A 51 3.71 4.17 -33.19
C SER A 51 3.06 4.76 -31.91
N GLY A 52 1.76 4.55 -31.80
CA GLY A 52 1.04 4.68 -30.56
C GLY A 52 1.61 3.60 -29.66
N SER A 53 2.36 4.02 -28.62
CA SER A 53 2.57 3.25 -27.45
C SER A 53 1.21 2.67 -27.05
N ALA A 54 1.01 1.37 -27.31
CA ALA A 54 -0.04 0.60 -26.68
C ALA A 54 0.28 0.64 -25.20
N SER A 55 -0.33 1.58 -24.46
CA SER A 55 -0.58 1.38 -23.06
C SER A 55 -1.42 0.11 -23.02
N ASP A 56 -0.83 -1.01 -22.61
CA ASP A 56 -1.56 -2.21 -22.24
C ASP A 56 -2.67 -1.77 -21.29
N GLN A 57 -3.87 -1.60 -21.85
CA GLN A 57 -5.06 -1.35 -21.04
C GLN A 57 -5.30 -2.66 -20.30
N ILE A 58 -4.83 -2.66 -19.05
CA ILE A 58 -5.00 -3.76 -18.13
C ILE A 58 -6.51 -3.96 -17.97
N ASP A 59 -7.02 -5.04 -18.53
CA ASP A 59 -8.44 -5.37 -18.48
C ASP A 59 -8.72 -6.18 -17.22
N ILE A 60 -8.92 -5.46 -16.10
CA ILE A 60 -9.30 -6.08 -14.81
C ILE A 60 -10.57 -6.96 -14.97
N LYS A 61 -11.44 -6.67 -15.95
CA LYS A 61 -12.64 -7.47 -16.23
C LYS A 61 -12.31 -8.86 -16.77
N ALA A 62 -11.10 -9.06 -17.32
CA ALA A 62 -10.65 -10.38 -17.77
C ALA A 62 -10.25 -11.33 -16.62
N PHE A 63 -10.26 -10.85 -15.38
CA PHE A 63 -9.95 -11.71 -14.22
C PHE A 63 -11.07 -12.73 -13.96
N THR A 64 -10.71 -14.02 -13.91
CA THR A 64 -11.61 -15.16 -13.76
C THR A 64 -11.32 -16.03 -12.52
N GLY A 65 -10.63 -15.48 -11.51
CA GLY A 65 -10.36 -16.13 -10.22
C GLY A 65 -8.96 -16.70 -10.07
N THR A 66 -8.29 -17.16 -11.13
CA THR A 66 -6.95 -17.79 -11.06
C THR A 66 -5.91 -17.15 -11.96
N ASN A 67 -6.33 -16.39 -12.97
CA ASN A 67 -5.44 -15.75 -13.96
C ASN A 67 -4.90 -14.40 -13.47
N TYR A 68 -4.19 -14.38 -12.35
CA TYR A 68 -3.64 -13.15 -11.74
C TYR A 68 -2.81 -12.29 -12.70
N GLN A 69 -2.24 -12.86 -13.76
CA GLN A 69 -1.36 -12.17 -14.72
C GLN A 69 -2.06 -11.05 -15.50
N VAL A 70 -3.39 -11.07 -15.57
CA VAL A 70 -4.18 -9.99 -16.18
C VAL A 70 -4.32 -8.76 -15.28
N LEU A 71 -3.93 -8.89 -14.00
CA LEU A 71 -4.04 -7.82 -13.01
C LEU A 71 -2.76 -6.97 -12.98
N PRO A 72 -2.88 -5.64 -12.79
CA PRO A 72 -1.73 -4.76 -12.73
C PRO A 72 -0.91 -4.98 -11.47
N LYS A 73 0.40 -4.74 -11.55
CA LYS A 73 1.30 -4.61 -10.42
C LYS A 73 1.53 -3.13 -10.07
N GLY A 74 1.73 -2.83 -8.78
CA GLY A 74 1.98 -1.48 -8.30
C GLY A 74 0.80 -0.51 -8.45
N GLN A 75 -0.41 -1.04 -8.61
CA GLN A 75 -1.64 -0.25 -8.72
C GLN A 75 -2.71 -0.81 -7.78
N LYS A 76 -3.45 0.09 -7.14
CA LYS A 76 -4.58 -0.28 -6.29
C LYS A 76 -5.76 -0.71 -7.16
N ILE A 77 -6.24 -1.93 -6.95
CA ILE A 77 -7.40 -2.53 -7.61
C ILE A 77 -8.55 -2.53 -6.61
N PRO A 78 -9.68 -1.85 -6.88
CA PRO A 78 -10.86 -1.91 -6.03
C PRO A 78 -11.41 -3.34 -5.95
N VAL A 79 -11.74 -3.79 -4.73
CA VAL A 79 -12.27 -5.12 -4.46
C VAL A 79 -13.34 -5.04 -3.38
N ASN A 80 -14.16 -6.09 -3.24
CA ASN A 80 -15.08 -6.22 -2.13
C ASN A 80 -14.48 -7.06 -1.02
N PHE A 81 -14.67 -6.64 0.23
CA PHE A 81 -14.37 -7.45 1.39
C PHE A 81 -15.45 -8.53 1.57
N VAL A 82 -15.04 -9.78 1.75
CA VAL A 82 -15.96 -10.91 1.97
C VAL A 82 -15.90 -11.36 3.43
N ARG A 83 -14.73 -11.80 3.90
CA ARG A 83 -14.54 -12.30 5.28
C ARG A 83 -13.08 -12.37 5.68
N ILE A 84 -12.83 -12.38 6.97
CA ILE A 84 -11.52 -12.68 7.55
C ILE A 84 -11.29 -14.21 7.56
N VAL A 85 -10.05 -14.60 7.35
CA VAL A 85 -9.56 -15.96 7.61
C VAL A 85 -8.73 -15.96 8.89
N ASP A 86 -7.79 -15.01 9.01
CA ASP A 86 -6.90 -14.81 10.15
C ASP A 86 -6.42 -13.35 10.19
N GLY A 87 -5.55 -13.01 11.15
CA GLY A 87 -5.04 -11.66 11.29
C GLY A 87 -4.33 -11.10 10.05
N ASP A 88 -3.75 -11.96 9.23
CA ASP A 88 -3.00 -11.59 8.01
C ASP A 88 -3.51 -12.24 6.72
N THR A 89 -4.66 -12.88 6.78
CA THR A 89 -5.28 -13.54 5.63
C THR A 89 -6.77 -13.19 5.55
N VAL A 90 -7.19 -12.76 4.38
CA VAL A 90 -8.55 -12.30 4.09
C VAL A 90 -9.08 -12.95 2.81
N VAL A 91 -10.39 -13.05 2.69
CA VAL A 91 -11.06 -13.34 1.41
C VAL A 91 -11.65 -12.03 0.89
N LEU A 92 -11.21 -11.66 -0.29
CA LEU A 92 -11.70 -10.53 -1.09
C LEU A 92 -12.47 -11.07 -2.30
N SER A 93 -13.21 -10.21 -2.98
CA SER A 93 -13.89 -10.58 -4.24
C SER A 93 -13.62 -9.53 -5.32
N LEU A 94 -13.26 -10.00 -6.51
CA LEU A 94 -13.10 -9.21 -7.72
C LEU A 94 -13.89 -9.86 -8.85
N ASN A 95 -14.77 -9.11 -9.52
CA ASN A 95 -15.64 -9.60 -10.60
C ASN A 95 -16.48 -10.83 -10.21
N GLY A 96 -16.86 -10.98 -8.94
CA GLY A 96 -17.60 -12.14 -8.46
C GLY A 96 -16.75 -13.38 -8.12
N HIS A 97 -15.43 -13.32 -8.32
CA HIS A 97 -14.51 -14.40 -7.97
C HIS A 97 -13.84 -14.11 -6.61
N GLU A 98 -13.79 -15.09 -5.72
CA GLU A 98 -13.09 -14.98 -4.44
C GLU A 98 -11.57 -15.06 -4.62
N LEU A 99 -10.84 -14.21 -3.90
CA LEU A 99 -9.39 -14.22 -3.78
C LEU A 99 -9.02 -14.41 -2.31
N ARG A 100 -8.50 -15.58 -1.96
CA ARG A 100 -7.87 -15.76 -0.65
C ARG A 100 -6.54 -15.04 -0.65
N THR A 101 -6.44 -13.94 0.09
CA THR A 101 -5.30 -13.02 0.05
C THR A 101 -4.48 -13.09 1.32
N ARG A 102 -3.20 -13.40 1.20
CA ARG A 102 -2.19 -13.34 2.27
C ARG A 102 -1.45 -12.03 2.18
N TYR A 103 -1.42 -11.27 3.27
CA TYR A 103 -0.74 -9.99 3.31
C TYR A 103 0.77 -10.16 3.18
N LEU A 104 1.38 -9.34 2.35
CA LEU A 104 2.83 -9.31 2.16
C LEU A 104 3.55 -8.83 3.42
N MET A 105 4.69 -9.44 3.69
CA MET A 105 5.71 -9.05 4.67
C MET A 105 5.28 -8.99 6.13
N ILE A 106 4.13 -9.51 6.51
CA ILE A 106 3.74 -9.61 7.92
C ILE A 106 3.39 -11.05 8.33
N ASP A 107 3.42 -11.26 9.61
CA ASP A 107 2.92 -12.47 10.27
C ASP A 107 2.13 -12.05 11.51
N THR A 108 1.01 -12.69 11.77
CA THR A 108 0.19 -12.48 12.97
C THR A 108 0.16 -13.75 13.81
N PRO A 109 -0.05 -13.64 15.14
CA PRO A 109 -0.29 -14.84 15.92
C PRO A 109 -1.53 -15.57 15.41
N GLU A 110 -1.50 -16.90 15.46
CA GLU A 110 -2.62 -17.77 15.03
C GLU A 110 -3.87 -17.50 15.87
N SER A 111 -4.97 -17.15 15.20
CA SER A 111 -6.26 -16.90 15.86
C SER A 111 -7.13 -18.16 15.90
N VAL A 112 -7.07 -18.97 14.84
CA VAL A 112 -7.84 -20.21 14.68
C VAL A 112 -6.97 -21.23 13.95
N LYS A 113 -6.53 -22.27 14.66
CA LYS A 113 -5.88 -23.43 14.06
C LYS A 113 -6.42 -24.67 14.70
N GLU A 114 -6.89 -25.63 13.87
CA GLU A 114 -7.45 -26.87 14.37
C GLU A 114 -6.48 -27.60 15.30
N GLY A 115 -6.96 -27.98 16.48
CA GLY A 115 -6.15 -28.65 17.50
C GLY A 115 -5.22 -27.77 18.32
N LEU A 116 -5.16 -26.47 18.08
CA LEU A 116 -4.33 -25.53 18.85
C LEU A 116 -5.17 -24.46 19.55
N LYS A 117 -4.73 -24.04 20.75
CA LYS A 117 -5.30 -22.85 21.38
C LYS A 117 -4.87 -21.61 20.60
N PRO A 118 -5.74 -20.57 20.50
CA PRO A 118 -5.35 -19.29 19.94
C PRO A 118 -4.10 -18.75 20.63
N GLN A 119 -3.16 -18.26 19.86
CA GLN A 119 -1.97 -17.61 20.39
C GLN A 119 -2.33 -16.23 20.98
N PRO A 120 -1.56 -15.72 21.99
CA PRO A 120 -1.73 -14.37 22.48
C PRO A 120 -1.78 -13.35 21.34
N TYR A 121 -2.73 -12.44 21.40
CA TYR A 121 -3.03 -11.42 20.36
C TYR A 121 -3.52 -11.95 18.99
N GLY A 122 -3.69 -13.26 18.77
CA GLY A 122 -4.18 -13.77 17.49
C GLY A 122 -5.61 -13.31 17.20
N LYS A 123 -6.51 -13.47 18.20
CA LYS A 123 -7.90 -12.98 18.07
C LYS A 123 -7.98 -11.46 17.92
N ASP A 124 -7.12 -10.72 18.62
CA ASP A 124 -7.06 -9.26 18.53
C ASP A 124 -6.63 -8.81 17.13
N ALA A 125 -5.62 -9.46 16.54
CA ALA A 125 -5.18 -9.21 15.17
C ALA A 125 -6.28 -9.48 14.15
N ALA A 126 -6.96 -10.62 14.25
CA ALA A 126 -8.08 -10.98 13.37
C ALA A 126 -9.25 -10.00 13.50
N HIS A 127 -9.64 -9.65 14.74
CA HIS A 127 -10.70 -8.69 15.01
C HIS A 127 -10.35 -7.28 14.45
N ARG A 128 -9.10 -6.83 14.69
CA ARG A 128 -8.67 -5.52 14.18
C ARG A 128 -8.62 -5.46 12.66
N ASN A 129 -8.17 -6.53 12.02
CA ASN A 129 -8.21 -6.66 10.56
C ASN A 129 -9.66 -6.56 10.04
N GLN A 130 -10.58 -7.30 10.65
CA GLN A 130 -12.00 -7.23 10.31
C GLN A 130 -12.57 -5.83 10.48
N GLU A 131 -12.28 -5.16 11.59
CA GLU A 131 -12.73 -3.80 11.87
C GLU A 131 -12.26 -2.80 10.81
N LEU A 132 -10.97 -2.84 10.44
CA LEU A 132 -10.40 -1.97 9.42
C LEU A 132 -11.11 -2.13 8.07
N LEU A 133 -11.35 -3.37 7.66
CA LEU A 133 -11.96 -3.66 6.34
C LEU A 133 -13.47 -3.43 6.32
N THR A 134 -14.17 -3.70 7.42
CA THR A 134 -15.63 -3.49 7.51
C THR A 134 -16.00 -2.01 7.55
N ASN A 135 -15.17 -1.19 8.20
CA ASN A 135 -15.42 0.25 8.34
C ASN A 135 -14.89 1.08 7.16
N ALA A 136 -14.16 0.46 6.23
CA ALA A 136 -13.65 1.14 5.05
C ALA A 136 -14.78 1.46 4.06
N LYS A 137 -14.74 2.64 3.46
CA LYS A 137 -15.62 3.02 2.33
C LYS A 137 -15.21 2.28 1.06
N GLN A 138 -13.91 2.02 0.92
CA GLN A 138 -13.31 1.33 -0.21
C GLN A 138 -12.23 0.38 0.29
N VAL A 139 -12.30 -0.88 -0.13
CA VAL A 139 -11.20 -1.83 0.02
C VAL A 139 -10.49 -1.97 -1.33
N SER A 140 -9.17 -2.01 -1.32
CA SER A 140 -8.39 -2.30 -2.52
C SER A 140 -7.21 -3.20 -2.23
N LEU A 141 -6.76 -3.93 -3.25
CA LEU A 141 -5.54 -4.72 -3.21
C LEU A 141 -4.50 -4.17 -4.21
N GLU A 142 -3.23 -4.40 -3.92
CA GLU A 142 -2.11 -4.03 -4.80
C GLU A 142 -1.11 -5.18 -4.83
N PHE A 143 -0.84 -5.72 -6.03
CA PHE A 143 0.24 -6.66 -6.22
C PHE A 143 1.58 -5.93 -6.33
N ASP A 144 2.60 -6.45 -5.65
CA ASP A 144 3.96 -5.94 -5.76
C ASP A 144 4.65 -6.51 -7.01
N LYS A 145 5.96 -6.37 -7.12
CA LYS A 145 6.76 -6.71 -8.32
C LYS A 145 6.97 -8.21 -8.52
N GLY A 146 6.86 -9.00 -7.48
CA GLY A 146 7.15 -10.44 -7.48
C GLY A 146 5.98 -11.34 -7.87
N PRO A 147 5.97 -12.60 -7.43
CA PRO A 147 4.88 -13.53 -7.66
C PRO A 147 3.52 -13.01 -7.18
N TYR A 148 2.46 -13.33 -7.92
CA TYR A 148 1.09 -12.94 -7.58
C TYR A 148 0.49 -13.81 -6.48
N ALA A 149 0.93 -15.07 -6.36
CA ALA A 149 0.38 -16.03 -5.42
C ALA A 149 1.50 -16.88 -4.80
N ASP A 150 1.19 -17.53 -3.70
CA ASP A 150 2.05 -18.54 -3.08
C ASP A 150 1.68 -19.97 -3.54
N ASP A 151 2.41 -20.98 -3.00
CA ASP A 151 2.21 -22.40 -3.32
C ASP A 151 0.86 -22.96 -2.85
N TYR A 152 0.06 -22.17 -2.13
CA TYR A 152 -1.28 -22.50 -1.65
C TYR A 152 -2.38 -21.75 -2.42
N ASP A 153 -2.06 -21.17 -3.57
CA ASP A 153 -2.95 -20.35 -4.41
C ASP A 153 -3.53 -19.12 -3.68
N ARG A 154 -2.85 -18.63 -2.61
CA ARG A 154 -3.25 -17.39 -1.97
C ARG A 154 -2.61 -16.22 -2.70
N ALA A 155 -3.42 -15.23 -3.06
CA ALA A 155 -2.92 -13.98 -3.62
C ALA A 155 -1.95 -13.29 -2.62
N LEU A 156 -0.78 -12.89 -3.08
CA LEU A 156 0.24 -12.17 -2.30
C LEU A 156 0.13 -10.68 -2.60
N ALA A 157 -0.52 -9.92 -1.72
CA ALA A 157 -0.82 -8.52 -1.99
C ALA A 157 -0.76 -7.64 -0.74
N TYR A 158 -0.63 -6.34 -0.97
CA TYR A 158 -0.96 -5.30 -0.01
C TYR A 158 -2.46 -5.06 -0.06
N VAL A 159 -3.10 -4.92 1.09
CA VAL A 159 -4.54 -4.62 1.19
C VAL A 159 -4.71 -3.28 1.90
N TYR A 160 -5.56 -2.46 1.32
CA TYR A 160 -5.86 -1.12 1.82
C TYR A 160 -7.32 -1.01 2.23
N ALA A 161 -7.53 -0.41 3.39
CA ALA A 161 -8.81 0.07 3.88
C ALA A 161 -8.85 1.59 3.68
N ASP A 162 -9.58 2.09 2.71
CA ASP A 162 -9.42 3.43 2.16
C ASP A 162 -7.97 3.67 1.71
N ASP A 163 -7.27 4.65 2.29
CA ASP A 163 -5.85 4.90 2.00
C ASP A 163 -4.88 4.25 3.00
N LYS A 164 -5.39 3.52 3.99
CA LYS A 164 -4.58 2.90 5.04
C LYS A 164 -4.13 1.50 4.61
N LEU A 165 -2.83 1.26 4.57
CA LEU A 165 -2.27 -0.07 4.39
C LEU A 165 -2.54 -0.91 5.65
N VAL A 166 -3.40 -1.93 5.53
CA VAL A 166 -3.86 -2.74 6.68
C VAL A 166 -2.70 -3.39 7.43
N SER A 167 -1.74 -3.99 6.72
CA SER A 167 -0.54 -4.56 7.34
C SER A 167 0.27 -3.54 8.14
N LEU A 168 0.33 -2.29 7.70
CA LEU A 168 1.01 -1.21 8.43
C LEU A 168 0.29 -0.84 9.73
N GLU A 169 -1.04 -0.78 9.70
CA GLU A 169 -1.82 -0.49 10.91
C GLU A 169 -1.67 -1.62 11.95
N LEU A 170 -1.75 -2.88 11.53
CA LEU A 170 -1.52 -4.03 12.43
C LEU A 170 -0.12 -4.01 13.05
N VAL A 171 0.91 -3.68 12.26
CA VAL A 171 2.29 -3.57 12.76
C VAL A 171 2.44 -2.40 13.75
N LYS A 172 1.87 -1.23 13.47
CA LYS A 172 1.90 -0.05 14.37
C LYS A 172 1.25 -0.33 15.73
N GLU A 173 0.19 -1.13 15.71
CA GLU A 173 -0.56 -1.49 16.91
C GLU A 173 0.10 -2.65 17.67
N GLY A 174 1.13 -3.28 17.11
CA GLY A 174 1.82 -4.43 17.70
C GLY A 174 0.99 -5.71 17.60
N LEU A 175 0.16 -5.84 16.59
CA LEU A 175 -0.67 -7.02 16.31
C LEU A 175 -0.07 -7.92 15.24
N ALA A 176 0.97 -7.45 14.55
CA ALA A 176 1.72 -8.19 13.55
C ALA A 176 3.21 -7.93 13.68
N SER A 177 4.02 -8.92 13.27
CA SER A 177 5.47 -8.78 13.08
C SER A 177 5.81 -8.69 11.60
N VAL A 178 6.92 -7.99 11.27
CA VAL A 178 7.48 -8.00 9.92
C VAL A 178 8.21 -9.32 9.70
N SER A 179 7.72 -10.12 8.76
CA SER A 179 8.17 -11.48 8.48
C SER A 179 8.00 -11.79 6.99
N TYR A 180 8.55 -12.89 6.48
CA TYR A 180 8.41 -13.33 5.09
C TYR A 180 8.76 -12.23 4.07
N VAL A 181 9.85 -11.52 4.32
CA VAL A 181 10.35 -10.49 3.40
C VAL A 181 11.06 -11.17 2.23
N ASN A 182 10.36 -11.32 1.12
CA ASN A 182 10.82 -12.05 -0.06
C ASN A 182 10.91 -11.10 -1.27
N PRO A 183 12.10 -10.58 -1.62
CA PRO A 183 12.24 -9.78 -2.84
C PRO A 183 11.79 -10.56 -4.08
N PRO A 184 11.17 -9.89 -5.08
CA PRO A 184 10.91 -8.46 -5.14
C PRO A 184 9.55 -8.00 -4.57
N ASN A 185 8.85 -8.84 -3.78
CA ASN A 185 7.61 -8.50 -3.08
C ASN A 185 7.89 -7.78 -1.74
N ASN A 186 8.69 -6.73 -1.76
CA ASN A 186 9.15 -6.06 -0.54
C ASN A 186 9.18 -4.52 -0.63
N SER A 187 8.37 -3.92 -1.48
CA SER A 187 8.37 -2.45 -1.68
C SER A 187 8.03 -1.66 -0.42
N GLN A 188 7.26 -2.22 0.51
CA GLN A 188 6.88 -1.59 1.78
C GLN A 188 7.80 -1.97 2.97
N GLU A 189 8.91 -2.67 2.73
CA GLU A 189 9.78 -3.17 3.81
C GLU A 189 10.26 -2.07 4.76
N LYS A 190 10.78 -0.98 4.21
CA LYS A 190 11.30 0.15 5.01
C LYS A 190 10.22 0.73 5.94
N THR A 191 9.02 0.94 5.41
CA THR A 191 7.88 1.50 6.15
C THR A 191 7.44 0.57 7.28
N LEU A 192 7.27 -0.72 6.98
CA LEU A 192 6.85 -1.72 7.97
C LEU A 192 7.88 -1.92 9.07
N ARG A 193 9.19 -2.01 8.73
CA ARG A 193 10.25 -2.13 9.73
C ARG A 193 10.36 -0.92 10.65
N GLN A 194 10.14 0.28 10.12
CA GLN A 194 10.11 1.50 10.94
C GLN A 194 8.94 1.48 11.92
N ALA A 195 7.75 1.10 11.48
CA ALA A 195 6.58 0.95 12.33
C ALA A 195 6.79 -0.12 13.40
N GLN A 196 7.34 -1.28 13.03
CA GLN A 196 7.68 -2.35 13.97
C GLN A 196 8.65 -1.87 15.06
N LYS A 197 9.71 -1.13 14.67
CA LYS A 197 10.66 -0.56 15.64
C LYS A 197 9.96 0.32 16.68
N GLN A 198 9.00 1.15 16.23
CA GLN A 198 8.23 2.01 17.13
C GLN A 198 7.32 1.19 18.05
N ALA A 199 6.60 0.19 17.53
CA ALA A 199 5.74 -0.68 18.32
C ALA A 199 6.55 -1.48 19.36
N LYS A 200 7.73 -1.99 18.96
CA LYS A 200 8.66 -2.73 19.83
C LYS A 200 9.20 -1.85 20.97
N ASN A 201 9.62 -0.63 20.67
CA ASN A 201 10.10 0.32 21.68
C ASN A 201 9.01 0.71 22.68
N ALA A 202 7.77 0.81 22.24
CA ALA A 202 6.60 1.11 23.05
C ALA A 202 5.99 -0.14 23.73
N LYS A 203 6.58 -1.32 23.54
CA LYS A 203 6.10 -2.62 24.07
C LYS A 203 4.61 -2.88 23.77
N LYS A 204 4.15 -2.51 22.57
CA LYS A 204 2.75 -2.69 22.19
C LYS A 204 2.45 -4.14 21.81
N GLY A 205 1.26 -4.62 22.18
CA GLY A 205 0.71 -5.91 21.77
C GLY A 205 1.71 -7.08 21.95
N ILE A 206 2.03 -7.78 20.86
CA ILE A 206 2.98 -8.92 20.83
C ILE A 206 4.35 -8.58 21.46
N TRP A 207 4.75 -7.31 21.44
CA TRP A 207 6.03 -6.85 21.98
C TRP A 207 6.00 -6.63 23.50
N SER A 208 4.84 -6.71 24.13
CA SER A 208 4.71 -6.69 25.59
C SER A 208 5.10 -8.02 26.27
N ILE A 209 5.10 -9.12 25.49
CA ILE A 209 5.44 -10.45 25.96
C ILE A 209 6.92 -10.73 25.69
N PRO A 210 7.76 -10.93 26.70
CA PRO A 210 9.18 -11.24 26.51
C PRO A 210 9.38 -12.50 25.66
N ASN A 211 10.30 -12.43 24.70
CA ASN A 211 10.72 -13.55 23.83
C ASN A 211 9.58 -14.19 23.01
N TYR A 212 8.41 -13.54 22.91
CA TYR A 212 7.30 -14.06 22.14
C TYR A 212 7.54 -14.02 20.64
N VAL A 213 8.27 -13.01 20.15
CA VAL A 213 8.65 -12.89 18.76
C VAL A 213 10.16 -12.99 18.61
N ASN A 214 10.66 -13.94 17.83
CA ASN A 214 12.08 -14.12 17.59
C ASN A 214 12.64 -13.10 16.56
N ASP A 215 13.96 -13.12 16.30
CA ASP A 215 14.63 -12.19 15.39
C ASP A 215 14.18 -12.31 13.92
N LYS A 216 13.58 -13.45 13.55
CA LYS A 216 13.00 -13.67 12.22
C LYS A 216 11.54 -13.22 12.11
N GLY A 217 10.98 -12.62 13.17
CA GLY A 217 9.58 -12.21 13.23
C GLY A 217 8.60 -13.37 13.41
N LYS A 218 9.06 -14.54 13.88
CA LYS A 218 8.20 -15.70 14.13
C LYS A 218 7.79 -15.80 15.59
N PHE A 219 6.57 -16.26 15.81
CA PHE A 219 6.03 -16.47 17.17
C PHE A 219 6.58 -17.75 17.77
N THR A 220 7.01 -17.65 19.03
CA THR A 220 7.36 -18.82 19.83
C THR A 220 6.08 -19.39 20.46
N ILE A 221 5.87 -20.70 20.35
CA ILE A 221 4.76 -21.39 21.02
C ILE A 221 5.01 -21.25 22.53
N GLN A 222 4.08 -20.61 23.23
CA GLN A 222 4.07 -20.61 24.68
C GLN A 222 3.37 -21.92 25.09
N GLU A 223 4.10 -22.85 25.70
CA GLU A 223 3.55 -24.06 26.31
C GLU A 223 2.62 -23.74 27.48
#